data_75fa262335a387f528903cb988ab46f5
#
_entry.id   75fa262335a387f528903cb988ab46f5
#
_cell.length_a   1.000
_cell.length_b   1.000
_cell.length_c   1.000
_cell.angle_alpha   90.00
_cell.angle_beta   90.00
_cell.angle_gamma   90.00
#
_symmetry.space_group_name_H-M   'P 1'
#
loop_
_entity.id
_entity.type
_entity.pdbx_description
1 polymer ?
#
loop_
_entity_poly.entity_id
_entity_poly.type
_entity_poly.pdbx_seq_one_letter_code
_entity_poly.pdbx_strand_id
1 'polypeptide(L)'
;YVHWMLTGEKAIGIGEASGMFPINSETHDFDETMIKKFDSRVADKNLPWKLRDILPTVHSAGDFAGKLTEEGAKLLDPTGKLKPGIPFCPPEGDAGTGMVATNSVAQRTGNVSAGTSIFAMIVLEKPLSKVYPEIDMVTTPDGSPVAMVHCNNCTTDLDSWIGLLKETVELMSGSVNVPKLYDTFYNKALEGAPDCGGLLSYNYYSGEHTTGFEAGRPLFTKLPDSKMNLANFACKLRAEIEAFLISSRVSLE
;
A
#
# COMPACT_ATOMS: atom_id res chain seq x y z
N TYR A 1 -0.75 -17.87 -3.59
CA TYR A 1 0.05 -18.98 -4.15
C TYR A 1 0.89 -19.68 -3.08
N VAL A 2 1.69 -18.95 -2.29
CA VAL A 2 2.55 -19.53 -1.24
C VAL A 2 1.76 -20.37 -0.24
N HIS A 3 0.64 -19.81 0.26
CA HIS A 3 -0.24 -20.52 1.17
C HIS A 3 -0.73 -21.87 0.57
N TRP A 4 -1.18 -21.83 -0.68
CA TRP A 4 -1.63 -23.02 -1.37
C TRP A 4 -0.52 -24.09 -1.52
N MET A 5 0.71 -23.67 -1.84
CA MET A 5 1.84 -24.59 -1.94
C MET A 5 2.20 -25.24 -0.60
N LEU A 6 1.98 -24.55 0.52
CA LEU A 6 2.32 -25.04 1.85
C LEU A 6 1.22 -25.88 2.50
N THR A 7 -0.05 -25.61 2.15
CA THR A 7 -1.21 -26.21 2.83
C THR A 7 -2.06 -27.08 1.94
N GLY A 8 -1.98 -26.92 0.61
CA GLY A 8 -2.90 -27.51 -0.36
C GLY A 8 -4.22 -26.75 -0.49
N GLU A 9 -4.48 -25.75 0.38
CA GLU A 9 -5.73 -24.99 0.41
C GLU A 9 -5.61 -23.67 -0.37
N LYS A 10 -6.58 -23.39 -1.23
CA LYS A 10 -6.71 -22.10 -1.92
C LYS A 10 -7.50 -21.13 -1.03
N ALA A 11 -6.85 -20.63 -0.02
CA ALA A 11 -7.42 -19.69 0.94
C ALA A 11 -6.78 -18.30 0.80
N ILE A 12 -7.54 -17.27 1.17
CA ILE A 12 -7.12 -15.87 1.19
C ILE A 12 -7.79 -15.16 2.37
N GLY A 13 -7.09 -14.23 3.00
CA GLY A 13 -7.67 -13.36 4.00
C GLY A 13 -8.58 -12.32 3.36
N ILE A 14 -9.62 -11.90 4.08
CA ILE A 14 -10.66 -11.00 3.56
C ILE A 14 -10.09 -9.62 3.18
N GLY A 15 -9.08 -9.13 3.91
CA GLY A 15 -8.40 -7.87 3.58
C GLY A 15 -7.76 -7.93 2.21
N GLU A 16 -6.97 -8.96 1.94
CA GLU A 16 -6.32 -9.16 0.64
C GLU A 16 -7.34 -9.50 -0.46
N ALA A 17 -8.38 -10.30 -0.15
CA ALA A 17 -9.45 -10.63 -1.08
C ALA A 17 -10.18 -9.38 -1.58
N SER A 18 -10.37 -8.37 -0.73
CA SER A 18 -11.04 -7.12 -1.09
C SER A 18 -10.29 -6.31 -2.15
N GLY A 19 -8.96 -6.42 -2.19
CA GLY A 19 -8.14 -5.86 -3.26
C GLY A 19 -8.19 -6.66 -4.58
N MET A 20 -8.64 -7.92 -4.52
CA MET A 20 -8.77 -8.78 -5.69
C MET A 20 -10.12 -8.63 -6.38
N PHE A 21 -11.21 -8.60 -5.62
CA PHE A 21 -12.57 -8.47 -6.12
C PHE A 21 -13.52 -7.97 -5.00
N PRO A 22 -14.64 -7.27 -5.32
CA PRO A 22 -15.55 -6.73 -4.32
C PRO A 22 -16.04 -7.76 -3.30
N ILE A 23 -15.96 -7.38 -2.03
CA ILE A 23 -16.44 -8.16 -0.88
C ILE A 23 -17.81 -7.65 -0.45
N ASN A 24 -18.68 -8.57 -0.08
CA ASN A 24 -19.93 -8.27 0.62
C ASN A 24 -19.64 -8.27 2.13
N SER A 25 -19.82 -7.12 2.78
CA SER A 25 -19.52 -6.94 4.20
C SER A 25 -20.45 -7.70 5.17
N GLU A 26 -21.58 -8.19 4.69
CA GLU A 26 -22.51 -9.00 5.51
C GLU A 26 -22.14 -10.48 5.49
N THR A 27 -21.69 -10.98 4.33
CA THR A 27 -21.34 -12.39 4.16
C THR A 27 -19.88 -12.68 4.38
N HIS A 28 -19.02 -11.65 4.39
CA HIS A 28 -17.56 -11.74 4.45
C HIS A 28 -16.97 -12.62 3.33
N ASP A 29 -17.62 -12.62 2.17
CA ASP A 29 -17.19 -13.35 0.97
C ASP A 29 -17.31 -12.42 -0.25
N PHE A 30 -16.82 -12.86 -1.39
CA PHE A 30 -16.96 -12.14 -2.66
C PHE A 30 -18.42 -11.83 -2.99
N ASP A 31 -18.70 -10.64 -3.47
CA ASP A 31 -20.05 -10.20 -3.82
C ASP A 31 -20.61 -10.98 -5.02
N GLU A 32 -21.61 -11.83 -4.78
CA GLU A 32 -22.24 -12.66 -5.79
C GLU A 32 -22.93 -11.86 -6.92
N THR A 33 -23.39 -10.65 -6.62
CA THR A 33 -23.98 -9.76 -7.66
C THR A 33 -22.90 -9.28 -8.62
N MET A 34 -21.73 -8.94 -8.10
CA MET A 34 -20.61 -8.52 -8.91
C MET A 34 -20.01 -9.68 -9.69
N ILE A 35 -19.94 -10.90 -9.13
CA ILE A 35 -19.53 -12.12 -9.82
C ILE A 35 -20.45 -12.36 -11.04
N LYS A 36 -21.77 -12.33 -10.85
CA LYS A 36 -22.74 -12.50 -11.94
C LYS A 36 -22.61 -11.43 -13.02
N LYS A 37 -22.36 -10.17 -12.63
CA LYS A 37 -22.11 -9.08 -13.58
C LYS A 37 -20.82 -9.32 -14.38
N PHE A 38 -19.75 -9.77 -13.74
CA PHE A 38 -18.51 -10.11 -14.42
C PHE A 38 -18.73 -11.24 -15.43
N ASP A 39 -19.29 -12.37 -14.99
CA ASP A 39 -19.55 -13.52 -15.85
C ASP A 39 -20.41 -13.16 -17.06
N SER A 40 -21.42 -12.30 -16.88
CA SER A 40 -22.24 -11.84 -17.99
C SER A 40 -21.48 -10.94 -18.99
N ARG A 41 -20.53 -10.13 -18.53
CA ARG A 41 -19.70 -9.28 -19.39
C ARG A 41 -18.69 -10.05 -20.24
N VAL A 42 -18.25 -11.21 -19.76
CA VAL A 42 -17.27 -12.04 -20.47
C VAL A 42 -17.90 -13.26 -21.15
N ALA A 43 -19.23 -13.35 -21.18
CA ALA A 43 -19.95 -14.49 -21.74
C ALA A 43 -19.61 -14.76 -23.21
N ASP A 44 -19.36 -13.71 -23.99
CA ASP A 44 -18.94 -13.79 -25.41
C ASP A 44 -17.54 -14.39 -25.59
N LYS A 45 -16.72 -14.45 -24.57
CA LYS A 45 -15.36 -14.97 -24.58
C LYS A 45 -15.31 -16.50 -24.50
N ASN A 46 -16.43 -17.16 -24.19
CA ASN A 46 -16.53 -18.61 -24.04
C ASN A 46 -15.42 -19.21 -23.14
N LEU A 47 -15.19 -18.58 -22.00
CA LEU A 47 -14.17 -19.03 -21.03
C LEU A 47 -14.57 -20.40 -20.46
N PRO A 48 -13.59 -21.35 -20.26
CA PRO A 48 -13.86 -22.69 -19.73
C PRO A 48 -14.14 -22.72 -18.22
N TRP A 49 -14.25 -21.55 -17.57
CA TRP A 49 -14.48 -21.35 -16.14
C TRP A 49 -15.38 -20.15 -15.90
N LYS A 50 -16.01 -20.13 -14.77
CA LYS A 50 -16.67 -18.95 -14.20
C LYS A 50 -15.78 -18.30 -13.13
N LEU A 51 -16.00 -17.02 -12.86
CA LEU A 51 -15.17 -16.31 -11.89
C LEU A 51 -15.11 -17.01 -10.54
N ARG A 52 -16.25 -17.49 -10.03
CA ARG A 52 -16.31 -18.19 -8.74
C ARG A 52 -15.45 -19.47 -8.69
N ASP A 53 -15.27 -20.15 -9.80
CA ASP A 53 -14.49 -21.40 -9.87
C ASP A 53 -12.98 -21.19 -9.65
N ILE A 54 -12.49 -19.98 -9.92
CA ILE A 54 -11.07 -19.63 -9.83
C ILE A 54 -10.71 -18.78 -8.62
N LEU A 55 -11.69 -18.12 -7.99
CA LEU A 55 -11.49 -17.35 -6.77
C LEU A 55 -11.19 -18.29 -5.58
N PRO A 56 -10.26 -17.89 -4.68
CA PRO A 56 -9.97 -18.65 -3.45
C PRO A 56 -11.13 -18.53 -2.45
N THR A 57 -11.11 -19.39 -1.43
CA THR A 57 -12.00 -19.27 -0.28
C THR A 57 -11.57 -18.11 0.60
N VAL A 58 -12.49 -17.22 0.91
CA VAL A 58 -12.25 -16.06 1.78
C VAL A 58 -12.39 -16.47 3.25
N HIS A 59 -11.48 -16.00 4.08
CA HIS A 59 -11.47 -16.20 5.53
C HIS A 59 -11.20 -14.88 6.26
N SER A 60 -11.81 -14.70 7.43
CA SER A 60 -11.48 -13.60 8.33
C SER A 60 -10.22 -13.88 9.14
N ALA A 61 -9.57 -12.84 9.64
CA ALA A 61 -8.42 -12.99 10.51
C ALA A 61 -8.77 -13.85 11.75
N GLY A 62 -7.90 -14.80 12.05
CA GLY A 62 -8.10 -15.76 13.14
C GLY A 62 -8.78 -17.05 12.74
N ASP A 63 -9.36 -17.16 11.55
CA ASP A 63 -9.92 -18.40 11.03
C ASP A 63 -8.82 -19.43 10.74
N PHE A 64 -9.23 -20.68 10.75
CA PHE A 64 -8.37 -21.78 10.33
C PHE A 64 -8.38 -21.89 8.81
N ALA A 65 -7.19 -21.82 8.20
CA ALA A 65 -7.03 -21.85 6.75
C ALA A 65 -6.12 -23.01 6.25
N GLY A 66 -6.15 -24.14 6.95
CA GLY A 66 -5.40 -25.31 6.56
C GLY A 66 -4.23 -25.64 7.49
N LYS A 67 -3.49 -26.69 7.15
CA LYS A 67 -2.30 -27.16 7.88
C LYS A 67 -1.13 -27.32 6.96
N LEU A 68 0.08 -27.12 7.48
CA LEU A 68 1.31 -27.43 6.77
C LEU A 68 1.30 -28.91 6.34
N THR A 69 1.42 -29.16 5.04
CA THR A 69 1.52 -30.51 4.46
C THR A 69 2.93 -31.07 4.63
N GLU A 70 3.12 -32.36 4.32
CA GLU A 70 4.45 -32.97 4.26
C GLU A 70 5.31 -32.34 3.17
N GLU A 71 4.72 -32.07 2.02
CA GLU A 71 5.36 -31.39 0.90
C GLU A 71 5.76 -29.98 1.26
N GLY A 72 4.85 -29.23 1.89
CA GLY A 72 5.12 -27.88 2.37
C GLY A 72 6.23 -27.83 3.42
N ALA A 73 6.25 -28.79 4.35
CA ALA A 73 7.31 -28.89 5.34
C ALA A 73 8.67 -29.17 4.69
N LYS A 74 8.74 -30.08 3.72
CA LYS A 74 9.97 -30.38 2.97
C LYS A 74 10.44 -29.18 2.12
N LEU A 75 9.49 -28.41 1.56
CA LEU A 75 9.81 -27.21 0.80
C LEU A 75 10.48 -26.13 1.67
N LEU A 76 10.00 -25.93 2.90
CA LEU A 76 10.55 -24.96 3.82
C LEU A 76 11.83 -25.41 4.53
N ASP A 77 11.88 -26.70 4.85
CA ASP A 77 13.01 -27.30 5.58
C ASP A 77 13.41 -28.65 5.01
N PRO A 78 14.35 -28.68 4.07
CA PRO A 78 14.90 -29.93 3.51
C PRO A 78 15.58 -30.83 4.55
N THR A 79 15.95 -30.30 5.74
CA THR A 79 16.59 -31.10 6.82
C THR A 79 15.63 -32.01 7.56
N GLY A 80 14.30 -31.83 7.37
CA GLY A 80 13.25 -32.66 7.97
C GLY A 80 13.00 -32.40 9.46
N LYS A 81 13.52 -31.33 10.04
CA LYS A 81 13.24 -30.92 11.41
C LYS A 81 11.84 -30.32 11.55
N LEU A 82 11.39 -29.56 10.54
CA LEU A 82 10.03 -29.01 10.47
C LEU A 82 9.03 -30.14 10.24
N LYS A 83 8.03 -30.25 11.11
CA LYS A 83 7.00 -31.29 11.01
C LYS A 83 5.73 -30.75 10.39
N PRO A 84 5.02 -31.55 9.59
CA PRO A 84 3.69 -31.18 9.07
C PRO A 84 2.66 -31.07 10.19
N GLY A 85 1.48 -30.54 9.86
CA GLY A 85 0.35 -30.44 10.77
C GLY A 85 0.22 -29.11 11.52
N ILE A 86 1.18 -28.18 11.36
CA ILE A 86 1.10 -26.83 11.93
C ILE A 86 -0.08 -26.10 11.31
N PRO A 87 -1.01 -25.53 12.12
CA PRO A 87 -2.15 -24.78 11.61
C PRO A 87 -1.69 -23.47 10.96
N PHE A 88 -2.38 -23.09 9.89
CA PHE A 88 -2.19 -21.82 9.19
C PHE A 88 -3.40 -20.91 9.41
N CYS A 89 -3.13 -19.63 9.59
CA CYS A 89 -4.09 -18.57 9.47
C CYS A 89 -4.27 -18.16 7.98
N PRO A 90 -5.34 -17.44 7.63
CA PRO A 90 -5.49 -16.88 6.29
C PRO A 90 -4.31 -15.98 5.92
N PRO A 91 -3.82 -16.06 4.68
CA PRO A 91 -2.78 -15.14 4.22
C PRO A 91 -3.36 -13.74 3.99
N GLU A 92 -2.73 -12.73 4.56
CA GLU A 92 -3.08 -11.32 4.41
C GLU A 92 -1.92 -10.53 3.81
N GLY A 93 -2.24 -9.44 3.12
CA GLY A 93 -1.29 -8.49 2.60
C GLY A 93 -0.77 -7.51 3.67
N ASP A 94 0.24 -6.74 3.29
CA ASP A 94 0.90 -5.76 4.17
C ASP A 94 -0.04 -4.59 4.57
N ALA A 95 -0.98 -4.22 3.73
CA ALA A 95 -1.98 -3.19 4.03
C ALA A 95 -2.84 -3.57 5.24
N GLY A 96 -3.47 -4.76 5.22
CA GLY A 96 -4.30 -5.25 6.31
C GLY A 96 -3.49 -5.52 7.58
N THR A 97 -2.35 -6.19 7.45
CA THR A 97 -1.46 -6.45 8.60
C THR A 97 -0.87 -5.16 9.19
N GLY A 98 -0.64 -4.13 8.37
CA GLY A 98 -0.25 -2.80 8.80
C GLY A 98 -1.31 -2.11 9.66
N MET A 99 -2.61 -2.28 9.33
CA MET A 99 -3.71 -1.78 10.16
C MET A 99 -3.73 -2.47 11.53
N VAL A 100 -3.49 -3.78 11.57
CA VAL A 100 -3.38 -4.53 12.85
C VAL A 100 -2.18 -4.04 13.65
N ALA A 101 -1.02 -3.91 13.02
CA ALA A 101 0.22 -3.48 13.66
C ALA A 101 0.13 -2.07 14.27
N THR A 102 -0.66 -1.19 13.67
CA THR A 102 -0.89 0.19 14.14
C THR A 102 -2.14 0.34 15.02
N ASN A 103 -2.81 -0.78 15.35
CA ASN A 103 -4.07 -0.79 16.11
C ASN A 103 -5.16 0.10 15.50
N SER A 104 -5.30 0.06 14.18
CA SER A 104 -6.20 0.93 13.40
C SER A 104 -7.30 0.14 12.66
N VAL A 105 -7.82 -0.93 13.28
CA VAL A 105 -8.89 -1.76 12.73
C VAL A 105 -10.29 -1.38 13.23
N ALA A 106 -10.38 -0.56 14.28
CA ALA A 106 -11.67 -0.09 14.81
C ALA A 106 -12.27 0.99 13.90
N GLN A 107 -13.60 1.09 13.91
CA GLN A 107 -14.31 2.16 13.20
C GLN A 107 -13.77 3.55 13.58
N ARG A 108 -13.67 4.45 12.61
CA ARG A 108 -13.13 5.82 12.73
C ARG A 108 -11.64 5.88 13.09
N THR A 109 -10.94 4.77 13.02
CA THR A 109 -9.49 4.74 13.05
C THR A 109 -8.93 4.51 11.66
N GLY A 110 -7.67 4.77 11.47
CA GLY A 110 -7.00 4.55 10.20
C GLY A 110 -5.51 4.59 10.35
N ASN A 111 -4.82 4.24 9.29
CA ASN A 111 -3.37 4.33 9.21
C ASN A 111 -2.93 4.90 7.87
N VAL A 112 -1.67 5.27 7.82
CA VAL A 112 -0.98 5.67 6.61
C VAL A 112 0.22 4.77 6.44
N SER A 113 0.35 4.19 5.26
CA SER A 113 1.54 3.46 4.85
C SER A 113 2.32 4.31 3.85
N ALA A 114 3.55 4.67 4.21
CA ALA A 114 4.45 5.48 3.39
C ALA A 114 5.65 4.65 2.98
N GLY A 115 5.55 4.01 1.82
CA GLY A 115 6.60 3.23 1.20
C GLY A 115 6.99 3.84 -0.16
N THR A 116 7.26 3.01 -1.14
CA THR A 116 7.49 3.43 -2.55
C THR A 116 6.32 4.28 -3.06
N SER A 117 5.10 3.83 -2.77
CA SER A 117 3.85 4.59 -2.87
C SER A 117 3.34 4.93 -1.47
N ILE A 118 2.30 5.75 -1.39
CA ILE A 118 1.64 6.07 -0.13
C ILE A 118 0.15 5.78 -0.24
N PHE A 119 -0.42 5.20 0.80
CA PHE A 119 -1.86 5.04 0.92
C PHE A 119 -2.34 5.36 2.34
N ALA A 120 -3.51 5.99 2.41
CA ALA A 120 -4.23 6.28 3.64
C ALA A 120 -5.49 5.43 3.68
N MET A 121 -5.75 4.79 4.81
CA MET A 121 -6.90 3.91 5.04
C MET A 121 -7.69 4.38 6.26
N ILE A 122 -9.00 4.42 6.14
CA ILE A 122 -9.92 4.74 7.25
C ILE A 122 -11.02 3.70 7.32
N VAL A 123 -11.23 3.12 8.51
CA VAL A 123 -12.34 2.19 8.77
C VAL A 123 -13.66 2.95 8.86
N LEU A 124 -14.59 2.61 7.99
CA LEU A 124 -15.87 3.29 7.86
C LEU A 124 -16.89 2.80 8.89
N GLU A 125 -17.74 3.71 9.38
CA GLU A 125 -18.94 3.39 10.17
C GLU A 125 -20.13 3.04 9.29
N LYS A 126 -20.16 3.57 8.07
CA LYS A 126 -21.27 3.44 7.11
C LYS A 126 -20.71 3.30 5.71
N PRO A 127 -21.43 2.63 4.82
CA PRO A 127 -21.08 2.61 3.40
C PRO A 127 -20.99 4.03 2.81
N LEU A 128 -20.14 4.23 1.82
CA LEU A 128 -20.07 5.48 1.07
C LEU A 128 -21.42 5.76 0.39
N SER A 129 -21.82 7.02 0.34
CA SER A 129 -23.11 7.46 -0.24
C SER A 129 -23.19 7.30 -1.77
N LYS A 130 -22.03 7.24 -2.43
CA LYS A 130 -21.86 7.07 -3.88
C LYS A 130 -20.49 6.50 -4.20
N VAL A 131 -20.24 6.18 -5.45
CA VAL A 131 -18.91 5.80 -5.94
C VAL A 131 -18.05 7.06 -6.09
N TYR A 132 -16.86 7.00 -5.55
CA TYR A 132 -15.80 7.99 -5.71
C TYR A 132 -14.64 7.31 -6.45
N PRO A 133 -14.30 7.75 -7.67
CA PRO A 133 -13.27 7.11 -8.49
C PRO A 133 -11.87 7.11 -7.86
N GLU A 134 -11.62 8.06 -6.94
CA GLU A 134 -10.36 8.23 -6.21
C GLU A 134 -10.25 7.39 -4.94
N ILE A 135 -11.32 6.68 -4.56
CA ILE A 135 -11.37 5.86 -3.34
C ILE A 135 -11.51 4.39 -3.72
N ASP A 136 -10.56 3.60 -3.29
CA ASP A 136 -10.63 2.15 -3.35
C ASP A 136 -11.32 1.61 -2.09
N MET A 137 -12.33 0.77 -2.29
CA MET A 137 -13.02 0.11 -1.20
C MET A 137 -12.35 -1.23 -0.92
N VAL A 138 -11.74 -1.33 0.25
CA VAL A 138 -11.12 -2.56 0.77
C VAL A 138 -11.72 -2.92 2.13
N THR A 139 -11.20 -3.92 2.80
CA THR A 139 -11.62 -4.31 4.15
C THR A 139 -10.43 -4.42 5.10
N THR A 140 -10.71 -4.29 6.39
CA THR A 140 -9.79 -4.74 7.43
C THR A 140 -9.68 -6.28 7.41
N PRO A 141 -8.68 -6.89 8.05
CA PRO A 141 -8.57 -8.35 8.15
C PRO A 141 -9.74 -9.05 8.87
N ASP A 142 -10.57 -8.30 9.60
CA ASP A 142 -11.81 -8.81 10.23
C ASP A 142 -13.08 -8.53 9.40
N GLY A 143 -12.93 -7.90 8.22
CA GLY A 143 -14.02 -7.68 7.27
C GLY A 143 -14.73 -6.33 7.37
N SER A 144 -14.30 -5.42 8.25
CA SER A 144 -14.87 -4.08 8.33
C SER A 144 -14.54 -3.25 7.09
N PRO A 145 -15.49 -2.46 6.54
CA PRO A 145 -15.23 -1.68 5.33
C PRO A 145 -14.22 -0.55 5.55
N VAL A 146 -13.31 -0.39 4.62
CA VAL A 146 -12.23 0.61 4.65
C VAL A 146 -12.26 1.42 3.37
N ALA A 147 -12.22 2.73 3.49
CA ALA A 147 -11.91 3.63 2.39
C ALA A 147 -10.39 3.82 2.31
N MET A 148 -9.81 3.54 1.16
CA MET A 148 -8.39 3.70 0.88
C MET A 148 -8.19 4.71 -0.24
N VAL A 149 -7.25 5.64 -0.06
CA VAL A 149 -6.73 6.49 -1.13
C VAL A 149 -5.27 6.14 -1.33
N HIS A 150 -4.90 5.83 -2.55
CA HIS A 150 -3.56 5.40 -2.94
C HIS A 150 -2.94 6.39 -3.91
N CYS A 151 -1.71 6.80 -3.65
CA CYS A 151 -0.88 7.62 -4.53
C CYS A 151 0.40 6.87 -4.90
N ASN A 152 0.77 6.90 -6.17
CA ASN A 152 1.90 6.12 -6.70
C ASN A 152 3.27 6.64 -6.27
N ASN A 153 3.35 7.88 -5.83
CA ASN A 153 4.62 8.57 -5.54
C ASN A 153 4.77 8.85 -4.05
N CYS A 154 5.89 8.45 -3.46
CA CYS A 154 6.27 8.76 -2.09
C CYS A 154 7.79 8.68 -1.94
N THR A 155 8.34 7.60 -1.35
CA THR A 155 9.77 7.50 -1.06
C THR A 155 10.65 7.40 -2.31
N THR A 156 10.12 6.99 -3.45
CA THR A 156 10.87 6.94 -4.72
C THR A 156 11.45 8.32 -5.08
N ASP A 157 10.67 9.38 -4.89
CA ASP A 157 11.11 10.75 -5.14
C ASP A 157 12.22 11.15 -4.16
N LEU A 158 12.02 10.87 -2.87
CA LEU A 158 13.01 11.12 -1.84
C LEU A 158 14.30 10.34 -2.10
N ASP A 159 14.19 9.07 -2.45
CA ASP A 159 15.34 8.18 -2.68
C ASP A 159 16.21 8.67 -3.86
N SER A 160 15.60 9.24 -4.90
CA SER A 160 16.34 9.80 -6.03
C SER A 160 17.21 11.00 -5.63
N TRP A 161 16.69 11.88 -4.76
CA TRP A 161 17.45 13.02 -4.23
C TRP A 161 18.50 12.60 -3.21
N ILE A 162 18.17 11.67 -2.33
CA ILE A 162 19.13 11.10 -1.36
C ILE A 162 20.24 10.36 -2.10
N GLY A 163 19.93 9.67 -3.20
CA GLY A 163 20.93 9.05 -4.09
C GLY A 163 21.94 10.04 -4.61
N LEU A 164 21.49 11.19 -5.10
CA LEU A 164 22.38 12.27 -5.56
C LEU A 164 23.25 12.84 -4.43
N LEU A 165 22.67 13.04 -3.25
CA LEU A 165 23.43 13.50 -2.06
C LEU A 165 24.43 12.45 -1.61
N LYS A 166 24.05 11.16 -1.65
CA LYS A 166 24.94 10.02 -1.34
C LYS A 166 26.18 10.05 -2.25
N GLU A 167 26.00 10.12 -3.57
CA GLU A 167 27.10 10.20 -4.54
C GLU A 167 28.03 11.39 -4.25
N THR A 168 27.47 12.54 -3.91
CA THR A 168 28.23 13.74 -3.55
C THR A 168 29.10 13.51 -2.31
N VAL A 169 28.53 12.91 -1.25
CA VAL A 169 29.27 12.62 -0.01
C VAL A 169 30.34 11.56 -0.26
N GLU A 170 30.05 10.51 -1.02
CA GLU A 170 31.01 9.46 -1.39
C GLU A 170 32.19 10.03 -2.16
N LEU A 171 31.94 10.93 -3.11
CA LEU A 171 32.98 11.60 -3.90
C LEU A 171 33.91 12.44 -3.01
N MET A 172 33.37 13.09 -1.98
CA MET A 172 34.14 14.00 -1.12
C MET A 172 34.85 13.31 0.03
N SER A 173 34.28 12.22 0.58
CA SER A 173 34.74 11.56 1.81
C SER A 173 35.14 10.09 1.63
N GLY A 174 34.93 9.52 0.44
CA GLY A 174 35.26 8.13 0.11
C GLY A 174 34.26 7.09 0.63
N SER A 175 33.33 7.45 1.53
CA SER A 175 32.30 6.57 2.05
C SER A 175 31.12 7.33 2.64
N VAL A 176 29.93 6.69 2.70
CA VAL A 176 28.74 7.26 3.32
C VAL A 176 27.99 6.20 4.16
N ASN A 177 27.52 6.63 5.32
CA ASN A 177 26.54 5.86 6.10
C ASN A 177 25.15 6.30 5.67
N VAL A 178 24.47 5.47 4.84
CA VAL A 178 23.18 5.81 4.23
C VAL A 178 22.08 6.03 5.30
N PRO A 179 21.87 5.18 6.30
CA PRO A 179 20.92 5.46 7.39
C PRO A 179 21.17 6.81 8.07
N LYS A 180 22.42 7.12 8.39
CA LYS A 180 22.78 8.41 9.00
C LYS A 180 22.52 9.59 8.05
N LEU A 181 22.66 9.39 6.74
CA LEU A 181 22.33 10.41 5.76
C LEU A 181 20.84 10.76 5.78
N TYR A 182 19.95 9.75 5.82
CA TYR A 182 18.51 9.96 5.97
C TYR A 182 18.17 10.67 7.28
N ASP A 183 18.67 10.20 8.41
CA ASP A 183 18.43 10.83 9.72
C ASP A 183 18.88 12.30 9.74
N THR A 184 20.06 12.57 9.19
CA THR A 184 20.59 13.94 9.09
C THR A 184 19.71 14.82 8.23
N PHE A 185 19.22 14.28 7.11
CA PHE A 185 18.38 15.00 6.17
C PHE A 185 16.99 15.30 6.78
N TYR A 186 16.35 14.33 7.40
CA TYR A 186 15.07 14.52 8.07
C TYR A 186 15.16 15.51 9.24
N ASN A 187 16.19 15.40 10.06
CA ASN A 187 16.42 16.37 11.14
C ASN A 187 16.66 17.78 10.57
N LYS A 188 17.40 17.89 9.46
CA LYS A 188 17.63 19.18 8.80
C LYS A 188 16.36 19.81 8.23
N ALA A 189 15.40 19.01 7.80
CA ALA A 189 14.10 19.48 7.34
C ALA A 189 13.33 20.28 8.43
N LEU A 190 13.53 19.98 9.71
CA LEU A 190 12.89 20.70 10.82
C LEU A 190 13.40 22.13 10.98
N GLU A 191 14.56 22.47 10.42
CA GLU A 191 15.14 23.80 10.44
C GLU A 191 14.71 24.66 9.22
N GLY A 192 14.00 24.04 8.25
CA GLY A 192 13.53 24.73 7.05
C GLY A 192 12.42 25.72 7.36
N ALA A 193 12.30 26.75 6.53
CA ALA A 193 11.19 27.67 6.60
C ALA A 193 9.86 26.96 6.30
N PRO A 194 8.72 27.35 6.94
CA PRO A 194 7.42 26.70 6.71
C PRO A 194 6.96 26.69 5.24
N ASP A 195 7.37 27.67 4.47
CA ASP A 195 7.13 27.79 3.03
C ASP A 195 8.23 27.14 2.18
N CYS A 196 9.11 26.35 2.80
CA CYS A 196 10.28 25.73 2.17
C CYS A 196 11.20 26.73 1.46
N GLY A 197 11.18 28.03 1.88
CA GLY A 197 11.95 29.10 1.27
C GLY A 197 11.55 29.40 -0.18
N GLY A 198 10.29 29.16 -0.55
CA GLY A 198 9.75 29.39 -1.89
C GLY A 198 10.15 28.33 -2.91
N LEU A 199 10.63 27.16 -2.46
CA LEU A 199 10.92 26.02 -3.34
C LEU A 199 9.65 25.25 -3.63
N LEU A 200 9.42 24.89 -4.90
CA LEU A 200 8.28 24.10 -5.35
C LEU A 200 8.73 22.91 -6.17
N SER A 201 7.98 21.83 -6.12
CA SER A 201 8.12 20.73 -7.07
C SER A 201 6.78 20.20 -7.52
N TYR A 202 6.84 19.61 -8.68
CA TYR A 202 5.79 18.85 -9.29
C TYR A 202 6.38 17.46 -9.56
N ASN A 203 5.94 16.47 -8.81
CA ASN A 203 6.54 15.15 -8.82
C ASN A 203 5.89 14.23 -9.86
N TYR A 204 5.35 13.10 -9.47
CA TYR A 204 4.73 12.09 -10.34
C TYR A 204 5.76 11.33 -11.20
N TYR A 205 6.86 10.88 -10.60
CA TYR A 205 7.84 10.02 -11.28
C TYR A 205 7.20 8.78 -11.90
N SER A 206 6.29 8.15 -11.16
CA SER A 206 5.63 6.91 -11.57
C SER A 206 4.27 7.15 -12.24
N GLY A 207 3.96 8.39 -12.63
CA GLY A 207 2.60 8.79 -12.96
C GLY A 207 1.71 8.87 -11.71
N GLU A 208 0.46 9.30 -11.87
CA GLU A 208 -0.48 9.40 -10.76
C GLU A 208 -1.91 9.24 -11.27
N HIS A 209 -2.52 8.11 -10.95
CA HIS A 209 -3.85 7.75 -11.43
C HIS A 209 -4.95 8.67 -10.89
N THR A 210 -4.80 9.18 -9.65
CA THR A 210 -5.76 10.12 -9.05
C THR A 210 -5.84 11.44 -9.79
N THR A 211 -4.80 11.83 -10.49
CA THR A 211 -4.74 13.04 -11.33
C THR A 211 -4.77 12.76 -12.83
N GLY A 212 -4.87 11.48 -13.22
CA GLY A 212 -4.96 11.05 -14.61
C GLY A 212 -3.63 11.09 -15.39
N PHE A 213 -2.48 11.15 -14.72
CA PHE A 213 -1.17 11.09 -15.37
C PHE A 213 -0.67 9.64 -15.47
N GLU A 214 -0.52 9.12 -16.68
CA GLU A 214 0.05 7.79 -16.93
C GLU A 214 1.56 7.74 -16.69
N ALA A 215 2.27 8.84 -16.96
CA ALA A 215 3.71 8.94 -16.74
C ALA A 215 4.07 10.35 -16.25
N GLY A 216 4.96 10.41 -15.28
CA GLY A 216 5.40 11.68 -14.69
C GLY A 216 6.67 12.20 -15.33
N ARG A 217 6.80 13.53 -15.30
CA ARG A 217 8.06 14.26 -15.55
C ARG A 217 8.23 15.25 -14.41
N PRO A 218 8.99 14.90 -13.37
CA PRO A 218 9.17 15.77 -12.22
C PRO A 218 9.77 17.10 -12.61
N LEU A 219 9.30 18.14 -11.99
CA LEU A 219 9.79 19.49 -12.17
C LEU A 219 10.08 20.12 -10.81
N PHE A 220 11.33 20.46 -10.56
CA PHE A 220 11.74 21.25 -9.42
C PHE A 220 11.94 22.70 -9.84
N THR A 221 11.26 23.62 -9.16
CA THR A 221 11.30 25.05 -9.50
C THR A 221 11.69 25.92 -8.31
N LYS A 222 12.26 27.06 -8.60
CA LYS A 222 12.53 28.12 -7.64
C LYS A 222 12.34 29.48 -8.29
N LEU A 223 11.93 30.46 -7.51
CA LEU A 223 11.95 31.85 -7.92
C LEU A 223 13.37 32.42 -7.76
N PRO A 224 13.70 33.56 -8.39
CA PRO A 224 15.01 34.17 -8.26
C PRO A 224 15.40 34.52 -6.81
N ASP A 225 14.43 34.83 -5.97
CA ASP A 225 14.57 35.19 -4.56
C ASP A 225 14.36 34.01 -3.60
N SER A 226 14.06 32.83 -4.10
CA SER A 226 13.92 31.61 -3.27
C SER A 226 15.23 31.28 -2.55
N LYS A 227 15.10 31.03 -1.23
CA LYS A 227 16.24 30.68 -0.38
C LYS A 227 16.55 29.19 -0.47
N MET A 228 17.32 28.82 -1.48
CA MET A 228 17.77 27.45 -1.66
C MET A 228 18.95 27.13 -0.75
N ASN A 229 18.70 26.39 0.31
CA ASN A 229 19.67 25.82 1.22
C ASN A 229 19.24 24.39 1.61
N LEU A 230 20.12 23.64 2.28
CA LEU A 230 19.85 22.24 2.60
C LEU A 230 18.60 22.09 3.50
N ALA A 231 18.35 22.98 4.45
CA ALA A 231 17.19 22.92 5.34
C ALA A 231 15.88 23.14 4.57
N ASN A 232 15.79 24.15 3.74
CA ASN A 232 14.62 24.42 2.92
C ASN A 232 14.39 23.33 1.86
N PHE A 233 15.45 22.81 1.27
CA PHE A 233 15.37 21.69 0.33
C PHE A 233 14.85 20.42 1.01
N ALA A 234 15.36 20.07 2.18
CA ALA A 234 14.90 18.94 2.96
C ALA A 234 13.45 19.12 3.46
N CYS A 235 13.08 20.32 3.90
CA CYS A 235 11.71 20.69 4.25
C CYS A 235 10.76 20.50 3.08
N LYS A 236 11.15 20.92 1.88
CA LYS A 236 10.36 20.79 0.66
C LYS A 236 10.13 19.30 0.29
N LEU A 237 11.15 18.45 0.35
CA LEU A 237 10.98 17.01 0.09
C LEU A 237 10.08 16.33 1.12
N ARG A 238 10.16 16.73 2.39
CA ARG A 238 9.23 16.30 3.42
C ARG A 238 7.79 16.76 3.13
N ALA A 239 7.61 18.01 2.71
CA ALA A 239 6.30 18.56 2.39
C ALA A 239 5.64 17.85 1.18
N GLU A 240 6.40 17.28 0.27
CA GLU A 240 5.85 16.46 -0.83
C GLU A 240 5.15 15.22 -0.31
N ILE A 241 5.77 14.50 0.62
CA ILE A 241 5.16 13.33 1.27
C ILE A 241 3.90 13.76 2.04
N GLU A 242 3.98 14.85 2.79
CA GLU A 242 2.84 15.40 3.54
C GLU A 242 1.70 15.88 2.61
N ALA A 243 2.01 16.40 1.44
CA ALA A 243 1.01 16.83 0.46
C ALA A 243 0.16 15.66 -0.07
N PHE A 244 0.75 14.49 -0.28
CA PHE A 244 -0.01 13.28 -0.65
C PHE A 244 -0.94 12.86 0.50
N LEU A 245 -0.50 12.95 1.75
CA LEU A 245 -1.33 12.68 2.92
C LEU A 245 -2.51 13.64 3.02
N ILE A 246 -2.30 14.94 2.77
CA ILE A 246 -3.35 15.95 2.79
C ILE A 246 -4.35 15.71 1.67
N SER A 247 -3.87 15.38 0.46
CA SER A 247 -4.74 15.06 -0.68
C SER A 247 -5.61 13.84 -0.40
N SER A 248 -5.04 12.80 0.21
CA SER A 248 -5.76 11.62 0.66
C SER A 248 -6.84 11.96 1.69
N ARG A 249 -6.54 12.85 2.63
CA ARG A 249 -7.49 13.29 3.65
C ARG A 249 -8.70 14.02 3.05
N VAL A 250 -8.46 14.94 2.11
CA VAL A 250 -9.55 15.68 1.44
C VAL A 250 -10.50 14.74 0.68
N SER A 251 -9.98 13.66 0.11
CA SER A 251 -10.80 12.65 -0.57
C SER A 251 -11.62 11.78 0.40
N LEU A 252 -11.23 11.72 1.68
CA LEU A 252 -11.88 10.90 2.72
C LEU A 252 -12.88 11.70 3.58
N GLU A 253 -12.89 13.04 3.52
CA GLU A 253 -13.88 13.93 4.16
C GLU A 253 -15.15 14.06 3.30
#